data_cf625f3963d006af7f922cf52c45926f
#
_entry.id   cf625f3963d006af7f922cf52c45926f
#
_cell.length_a   1.000
_cell.length_b   1.000
_cell.length_c   1.000
_cell.angle_alpha   90.00
_cell.angle_beta   90.00
_cell.angle_gamma   90.00
#
_symmetry.space_group_name_H-M   'P 1'
#
loop_
_entity.id
_entity.type
_entity.pdbx_description
1 polymer ?
#
loop_
_entity_poly.entity_id
_entity_poly.type
_entity_poly.pdbx_seq_one_letter_code
_entity_poly.pdbx_strand_id
1 'polypeptide(L)'
;MDIEIIDNFMPKEVFEEFQSIIREIPWYTSVVLNEKWLCDPIDNFMLTHNFYDQYKPQSQLFSQYIEPLLSHMQVRSLIRVRANLTTRTEKIIKHGFHIDYEAVIDGEVQETHNCFTSILYLNTNDGYTELENGTKIESIENRLIKFPLSYRHTGTTCTNQPFRSVINFTYF
;
A
#
# COMPACT_ATOMS: atom_id res chain seq x y z
N MET A 1 7.35 -4.14 18.48
CA MET A 1 5.89 -3.97 18.28
C MET A 1 5.50 -4.95 17.19
N ASP A 2 4.43 -5.70 17.39
CA ASP A 2 4.09 -6.79 16.48
C ASP A 2 3.35 -6.27 15.24
N ILE A 3 3.34 -7.08 14.17
CA ILE A 3 2.51 -6.82 12.99
C ILE A 3 1.08 -7.17 13.38
N GLU A 4 0.15 -6.28 13.15
CA GLU A 4 -1.28 -6.54 13.28
C GLU A 4 -1.84 -6.98 11.93
N ILE A 5 -2.61 -8.08 11.91
CA ILE A 5 -3.27 -8.61 10.71
C ILE A 5 -4.76 -8.74 11.03
N ILE A 6 -5.59 -8.10 10.23
CA ILE A 6 -7.04 -8.09 10.37
C ILE A 6 -7.66 -8.62 9.07
N ASP A 7 -8.19 -9.82 9.12
CA ASP A 7 -8.95 -10.39 8.01
C ASP A 7 -10.42 -9.92 8.05
N ASN A 8 -11.03 -9.78 6.86
CA ASN A 8 -12.39 -9.25 6.72
C ASN A 8 -12.54 -7.88 7.39
N PHE A 9 -11.60 -6.97 7.12
CA PHE A 9 -11.53 -5.65 7.73
C PHE A 9 -12.80 -4.81 7.51
N MET A 10 -13.41 -4.89 6.34
CA MET A 10 -14.70 -4.28 6.03
C MET A 10 -15.81 -5.33 6.00
N PRO A 11 -17.08 -4.95 6.27
CA PRO A 11 -18.23 -5.77 5.89
C PRO A 11 -18.15 -6.11 4.39
N LYS A 12 -18.56 -7.34 4.04
CA LYS A 12 -18.38 -7.88 2.68
C LYS A 12 -18.97 -6.98 1.59
N GLU A 13 -20.19 -6.52 1.80
CA GLU A 13 -20.92 -5.69 0.83
C GLU A 13 -20.22 -4.34 0.61
N VAL A 14 -19.68 -3.74 1.67
CA VAL A 14 -18.91 -2.48 1.60
C VAL A 14 -17.62 -2.70 0.85
N PHE A 15 -16.95 -3.83 1.09
CA PHE A 15 -15.70 -4.16 0.41
C PHE A 15 -15.91 -4.42 -1.09
N GLU A 16 -16.97 -5.12 -1.48
CA GLU A 16 -17.31 -5.39 -2.88
C GLU A 16 -17.62 -4.09 -3.65
N GLU A 17 -18.37 -3.17 -3.03
CA GLU A 17 -18.60 -1.84 -3.60
C GLU A 17 -17.27 -1.07 -3.76
N PHE A 18 -16.44 -1.08 -2.74
CA PHE A 18 -15.13 -0.43 -2.76
C PHE A 18 -14.21 -1.01 -3.83
N GLN A 19 -14.15 -2.32 -3.98
CA GLN A 19 -13.39 -2.98 -5.07
C GLN A 19 -13.87 -2.55 -6.46
N SER A 20 -15.18 -2.41 -6.66
CA SER A 20 -15.75 -1.98 -7.95
C SER A 20 -15.25 -0.60 -8.32
N ILE A 21 -15.29 0.33 -7.37
CA ILE A 21 -14.87 1.72 -7.60
C ILE A 21 -13.37 1.82 -7.87
N ILE A 22 -12.55 1.06 -7.12
CA ILE A 22 -11.09 1.06 -7.32
C ILE A 22 -10.70 0.58 -8.72
N ARG A 23 -11.50 -0.22 -9.39
CA ARG A 23 -11.26 -0.61 -10.79
C ARG A 23 -11.47 0.53 -11.79
N GLU A 24 -12.27 1.52 -11.45
CA GLU A 24 -12.70 2.61 -12.32
C GLU A 24 -11.93 3.92 -12.08
N ILE A 25 -11.08 4.00 -11.06
CA ILE A 25 -10.28 5.20 -10.79
C ILE A 25 -9.23 5.44 -11.88
N PRO A 26 -8.81 6.71 -12.10
CA PRO A 26 -7.69 6.98 -12.98
C PRO A 26 -6.38 6.45 -12.39
N TRP A 27 -5.67 5.64 -13.15
CA TRP A 27 -4.38 5.09 -12.78
C TRP A 27 -3.25 5.82 -13.51
N TYR A 28 -2.18 6.11 -12.80
CA TYR A 28 -0.99 6.79 -13.33
C TYR A 28 0.22 5.88 -13.22
N THR A 29 1.05 5.87 -14.24
CA THR A 29 2.30 5.09 -14.23
C THR A 29 3.29 5.67 -13.22
N SER A 30 3.95 4.80 -12.46
CA SER A 30 4.98 5.13 -11.51
C SER A 30 6.09 4.08 -11.55
N VAL A 31 7.30 4.49 -11.29
CA VAL A 31 8.43 3.56 -11.11
C VAL A 31 8.34 2.96 -9.71
N VAL A 32 8.54 1.64 -9.60
CA VAL A 32 8.67 0.98 -8.30
C VAL A 32 10.03 1.33 -7.73
N LEU A 33 10.07 1.81 -6.49
CA LEU A 33 11.33 2.06 -5.81
C LEU A 33 12.08 0.75 -5.60
N ASN A 34 13.32 0.71 -6.02
CA ASN A 34 14.25 -0.30 -5.59
C ASN A 34 15.55 0.36 -5.14
N GLU A 35 16.26 -0.29 -4.24
CA GLU A 35 17.44 0.24 -3.56
C GLU A 35 18.59 0.66 -4.48
N LYS A 36 18.57 0.28 -5.75
CA LYS A 36 19.72 0.43 -6.64
C LYS A 36 19.46 1.21 -7.91
N TRP A 37 18.23 1.63 -8.20
CA TRP A 37 17.86 2.20 -9.50
C TRP A 37 18.29 1.31 -10.71
N LEU A 38 18.49 0.01 -10.44
CA LEU A 38 19.10 -0.97 -11.33
C LEU A 38 18.09 -1.96 -11.91
N CYS A 39 16.79 -1.74 -11.69
CA CYS A 39 15.79 -2.56 -12.35
C CYS A 39 15.66 -2.16 -13.80
N ASP A 40 15.55 -3.16 -14.65
CA ASP A 40 15.07 -2.96 -15.99
C ASP A 40 13.73 -2.18 -15.91
N PRO A 41 13.61 -1.01 -16.53
CA PRO A 41 12.37 -0.23 -16.53
C PRO A 41 11.16 -1.02 -16.99
N ILE A 42 11.36 -2.08 -17.81
CA ILE A 42 10.31 -2.94 -18.31
C ILE A 42 9.61 -3.72 -17.18
N ASP A 43 10.38 -4.16 -16.17
CA ASP A 43 9.85 -4.99 -15.08
C ASP A 43 9.55 -4.20 -13.80
N ASN A 44 9.83 -2.91 -13.78
CA ASN A 44 9.84 -2.11 -12.55
C ASN A 44 8.90 -0.91 -12.61
N PHE A 45 7.70 -1.13 -13.08
CA PHE A 45 6.65 -0.12 -13.03
C PHE A 45 5.45 -0.61 -12.22
N MET A 46 4.66 0.33 -11.75
CA MET A 46 3.34 0.09 -11.17
C MET A 46 2.39 1.20 -11.60
N LEU A 47 1.12 0.96 -11.44
CA LEU A 47 0.08 1.96 -11.57
C LEU A 47 -0.28 2.46 -10.17
N THR A 48 -0.49 3.76 -10.04
CA THR A 48 -0.81 4.39 -8.75
C THR A 48 -1.97 5.35 -8.87
N HIS A 49 -2.72 5.51 -7.77
CA HIS A 49 -3.70 6.58 -7.59
C HIS A 49 -3.56 7.17 -6.19
N ASN A 50 -3.30 8.47 -6.10
CA ASN A 50 -3.21 9.15 -4.82
C ASN A 50 -4.61 9.61 -4.38
N PHE A 51 -5.09 9.12 -3.24
CA PHE A 51 -6.31 9.64 -2.59
C PHE A 51 -6.00 10.84 -1.71
N TYR A 52 -4.86 10.80 -1.00
CA TYR A 52 -4.42 11.83 -0.08
C TYR A 52 -2.90 11.92 -0.08
N ASP A 53 -2.37 13.12 -0.18
CA ASP A 53 -0.93 13.38 -0.12
C ASP A 53 -0.68 14.85 0.21
N GLN A 54 0.48 15.15 0.83
CA GLN A 54 0.85 16.52 1.21
C GLN A 54 -0.26 17.23 2.02
N TYR A 55 -0.83 16.51 3.00
CA TYR A 55 -1.85 17.00 3.94
C TYR A 55 -3.17 17.47 3.29
N LYS A 56 -3.50 16.98 2.10
CA LYS A 56 -4.76 17.31 1.42
C LYS A 56 -5.27 16.16 0.55
N PRO A 57 -6.61 16.06 0.35
CA PRO A 57 -7.18 15.16 -0.64
C PRO A 57 -6.65 15.45 -2.05
N GLN A 58 -6.32 14.40 -2.78
CA GLN A 58 -5.87 14.43 -4.18
C GLN A 58 -6.93 13.82 -5.11
N SER A 59 -7.93 13.14 -4.57
CA SER A 59 -9.02 12.51 -5.30
C SER A 59 -10.36 12.91 -4.70
N GLN A 60 -11.36 13.11 -5.55
CA GLN A 60 -12.74 13.36 -5.12
C GLN A 60 -13.35 12.18 -4.37
N LEU A 61 -12.79 10.98 -4.55
CA LEU A 61 -13.24 9.75 -3.88
C LEU A 61 -12.73 9.65 -2.44
N PHE A 62 -11.84 10.53 -2.01
CA PHE A 62 -11.25 10.49 -0.67
C PHE A 62 -12.33 10.54 0.42
N SER A 63 -13.19 11.56 0.39
CA SER A 63 -14.18 11.75 1.46
C SER A 63 -15.26 10.68 1.48
N GLN A 64 -15.60 10.13 0.33
CA GLN A 64 -16.65 9.12 0.24
C GLN A 64 -16.16 7.71 0.65
N TYR A 65 -14.93 7.35 0.27
CA TYR A 65 -14.47 5.94 0.38
C TYR A 65 -13.30 5.73 1.31
N ILE A 66 -12.42 6.71 1.47
CA ILE A 66 -11.22 6.57 2.31
C ILE A 66 -11.46 7.11 3.71
N GLU A 67 -12.02 8.30 3.82
CA GLU A 67 -12.23 8.98 5.11
C GLU A 67 -13.03 8.14 6.12
N PRO A 68 -14.10 7.40 5.73
CA PRO A 68 -14.80 6.51 6.65
C PRO A 68 -13.93 5.39 7.24
N LEU A 69 -12.90 4.92 6.50
CA LEU A 69 -12.00 3.87 6.98
C LEU A 69 -11.05 4.36 8.08
N LEU A 70 -10.69 5.64 8.05
CA LEU A 70 -9.70 6.21 8.96
C LEU A 70 -10.12 6.11 10.43
N SER A 71 -11.41 6.25 10.72
CA SER A 71 -11.93 6.11 12.08
C SER A 71 -11.78 4.68 12.62
N HIS A 72 -12.01 3.68 11.77
CA HIS A 72 -11.84 2.26 12.12
C HIS A 72 -10.35 1.90 12.32
N MET A 73 -9.45 2.59 11.64
CA MET A 73 -8.01 2.42 11.75
C MET A 73 -7.40 3.23 12.90
N GLN A 74 -8.20 4.04 13.62
CA GLN A 74 -7.77 4.94 14.70
C GLN A 74 -6.68 5.95 14.24
N VAL A 75 -6.80 6.45 13.01
CA VAL A 75 -5.89 7.43 12.44
C VAL A 75 -6.06 8.78 13.14
N ARG A 76 -4.97 9.33 13.67
CA ARG A 76 -4.95 10.67 14.32
C ARG A 76 -4.55 11.77 13.36
N SER A 77 -3.57 11.49 12.50
CA SER A 77 -3.10 12.43 11.48
C SER A 77 -2.65 11.64 10.26
N LEU A 78 -3.22 11.97 9.12
CA LEU A 78 -2.95 11.27 7.86
C LEU A 78 -1.79 11.95 7.13
N ILE A 79 -0.84 11.13 6.65
CA ILE A 79 0.29 11.58 5.83
C ILE A 79 -0.03 11.31 4.36
N ARG A 80 -0.32 10.04 4.01
CA ARG A 80 -0.57 9.63 2.62
C ARG A 80 -1.54 8.46 2.53
N VAL A 81 -2.37 8.45 1.49
CA VAL A 81 -3.13 7.28 1.05
C VAL A 81 -2.97 7.09 -0.44
N ARG A 82 -2.45 5.93 -0.84
CA ARG A 82 -2.18 5.62 -2.23
C ARG A 82 -2.57 4.20 -2.59
N ALA A 83 -3.38 4.05 -3.64
CA ALA A 83 -3.58 2.76 -4.28
C ALA A 83 -2.38 2.45 -5.18
N ASN A 84 -1.93 1.20 -5.13
CA ASN A 84 -0.87 0.64 -5.96
C ASN A 84 -1.39 -0.61 -6.66
N LEU A 85 -1.08 -0.73 -7.95
CA LEU A 85 -1.42 -1.88 -8.77
C LEU A 85 -0.18 -2.33 -9.54
N THR A 86 0.18 -3.60 -9.39
CA THR A 86 1.21 -4.27 -10.20
C THR A 86 0.55 -5.27 -11.12
N THR A 87 0.95 -5.31 -12.39
CA THR A 87 0.44 -6.24 -13.38
C THR A 87 1.00 -7.65 -13.16
N ARG A 88 0.28 -8.64 -13.69
CA ARG A 88 0.74 -10.04 -13.73
C ARG A 88 2.07 -10.16 -14.47
N THR A 89 2.94 -11.05 -13.96
CA THR A 89 4.20 -11.45 -14.58
C THR A 89 4.27 -12.98 -14.71
N GLU A 90 5.18 -13.50 -15.50
CA GLU A 90 5.35 -14.96 -15.66
C GLU A 90 5.86 -15.63 -14.38
N LYS A 91 6.64 -14.92 -13.59
CA LYS A 91 7.15 -15.32 -12.27
C LYS A 91 6.99 -14.15 -11.31
N ILE A 92 6.88 -14.43 -10.02
CA ILE A 92 6.83 -13.40 -9.00
C ILE A 92 8.12 -12.57 -9.03
N ILE A 93 7.98 -11.25 -9.22
CA ILE A 93 9.06 -10.27 -9.13
C ILE A 93 8.94 -9.59 -7.78
N LYS A 94 10.00 -9.67 -6.98
CA LYS A 94 10.10 -8.95 -5.72
C LYS A 94 10.78 -7.59 -5.97
N HIS A 95 10.13 -6.53 -5.48
CA HIS A 95 10.66 -5.16 -5.57
C HIS A 95 11.70 -4.88 -4.48
N GLY A 96 12.25 -3.67 -4.47
CA GLY A 96 13.21 -3.24 -3.44
C GLY A 96 12.55 -3.00 -2.08
N PHE A 97 13.29 -3.27 -1.01
CA PHE A 97 12.86 -2.89 0.34
C PHE A 97 12.91 -1.37 0.52
N HIS A 98 11.85 -0.82 1.11
CA HIS A 98 11.71 0.62 1.34
C HIS A 98 10.87 0.88 2.59
N ILE A 99 10.84 2.13 3.01
CA ILE A 99 9.83 2.68 3.92
C ILE A 99 8.93 3.63 3.13
N ASP A 100 7.66 3.74 3.52
CA ASP A 100 6.67 4.50 2.76
C ASP A 100 6.82 6.01 2.84
N TYR A 101 7.44 6.51 3.90
CA TYR A 101 7.62 7.94 4.14
C TYR A 101 8.84 8.19 5.04
N GLU A 102 9.66 9.16 4.66
CA GLU A 102 10.76 9.67 5.47
C GLU A 102 10.49 11.15 5.79
N ALA A 103 10.44 11.47 7.08
CA ALA A 103 10.42 12.86 7.49
C ALA A 103 11.84 13.42 7.39
N VAL A 104 12.04 14.43 6.54
CA VAL A 104 13.33 15.11 6.40
C VAL A 104 13.18 16.55 6.88
N ILE A 105 13.96 16.94 7.89
CA ILE A 105 14.02 18.31 8.41
C ILE A 105 15.48 18.76 8.31
N ASP A 106 15.71 19.89 7.66
CA ASP A 106 17.06 20.48 7.43
C ASP A 106 18.05 19.50 6.78
N GLY A 107 17.55 18.59 5.94
CA GLY A 107 18.37 17.59 5.23
C GLY A 107 18.68 16.33 6.04
N GLU A 108 18.20 16.23 7.27
CA GLU A 108 18.36 15.05 8.12
C GLU A 108 17.07 14.24 8.22
N VAL A 109 17.19 12.90 8.09
CA VAL A 109 16.06 11.98 8.29
C VAL A 109 15.71 11.92 9.76
N GLN A 110 14.47 12.22 10.09
CA GLN A 110 13.96 12.22 11.44
C GLN A 110 13.35 10.86 11.79
N GLU A 111 13.56 10.42 13.05
CA GLU A 111 12.84 9.26 13.57
C GLU A 111 11.33 9.54 13.66
N THR A 112 10.52 8.72 13.03
CA THR A 112 9.07 8.83 13.05
C THR A 112 8.47 7.91 14.10
N HIS A 113 8.42 8.37 15.36
CA HIS A 113 7.77 7.63 16.43
C HIS A 113 6.24 7.66 16.29
N ASN A 114 5.59 6.56 16.65
CA ASN A 114 4.12 6.40 16.59
C ASN A 114 3.51 6.59 15.19
N CYS A 115 4.31 6.43 14.15
CA CYS A 115 3.85 6.39 12.77
C CYS A 115 3.69 4.96 12.30
N PHE A 116 2.67 4.73 11.48
CA PHE A 116 2.31 3.41 10.97
C PHE A 116 2.17 3.41 9.47
N THR A 117 2.52 2.26 8.87
CA THR A 117 2.05 1.85 7.55
C THR A 117 0.94 0.82 7.75
N SER A 118 -0.18 1.00 7.06
CA SER A 118 -1.18 -0.05 6.89
C SER A 118 -1.38 -0.34 5.41
N ILE A 119 -1.58 -1.62 5.09
CA ILE A 119 -1.81 -2.07 3.71
C ILE A 119 -3.12 -2.85 3.67
N LEU A 120 -4.08 -2.36 2.89
CA LEU A 120 -5.32 -3.05 2.59
C LEU A 120 -5.19 -3.77 1.26
N TYR A 121 -5.35 -5.09 1.26
CA TYR A 121 -5.32 -5.90 0.05
C TYR A 121 -6.67 -5.92 -0.63
N LEU A 122 -6.70 -5.60 -1.92
CA LEU A 122 -7.93 -5.46 -2.69
C LEU A 122 -8.31 -6.73 -3.46
N ASN A 123 -7.40 -7.68 -3.61
CA ASN A 123 -7.69 -8.95 -4.24
C ASN A 123 -6.78 -10.07 -3.73
N THR A 124 -7.31 -11.28 -3.73
CA THR A 124 -6.53 -12.49 -3.39
C THR A 124 -5.69 -12.91 -4.59
N ASN A 125 -4.39 -13.11 -4.35
CA ASN A 125 -3.44 -13.57 -5.36
C ASN A 125 -2.20 -14.19 -4.68
N ASP A 126 -1.30 -14.78 -5.46
CA ASP A 126 -0.06 -15.41 -5.00
C ASP A 126 1.10 -14.44 -4.72
N GLY A 127 0.90 -13.13 -4.98
CA GLY A 127 1.82 -12.10 -4.54
C GLY A 127 1.74 -11.87 -3.03
N TYR A 128 2.73 -11.19 -2.47
CA TYR A 128 2.83 -10.97 -1.02
C TYR A 128 3.51 -9.64 -0.69
N THR A 129 3.39 -9.23 0.56
CA THR A 129 4.25 -8.24 1.19
C THR A 129 5.28 -8.95 2.04
N GLU A 130 6.55 -8.56 1.96
CA GLU A 130 7.64 -9.11 2.77
C GLU A 130 8.28 -8.00 3.60
N LEU A 131 8.46 -8.24 4.88
CA LEU A 131 9.24 -7.37 5.76
C LEU A 131 10.71 -7.78 5.71
N GLU A 132 11.63 -6.86 6.01
CA GLU A 132 13.07 -7.10 5.94
C GLU A 132 13.55 -8.21 6.86
N ASN A 133 12.81 -8.52 7.92
CA ASN A 133 13.07 -9.66 8.80
C ASN A 133 12.68 -11.03 8.21
N GLY A 134 12.19 -11.06 6.96
CA GLY A 134 11.78 -12.28 6.25
C GLY A 134 10.32 -12.68 6.47
N THR A 135 9.54 -11.94 7.27
CA THR A 135 8.10 -12.22 7.44
C THR A 135 7.36 -11.91 6.14
N LYS A 136 6.63 -12.91 5.62
CA LYS A 136 5.79 -12.80 4.44
C LYS A 136 4.32 -12.79 4.81
N ILE A 137 3.59 -11.83 4.24
CA ILE A 137 2.15 -11.68 4.42
C ILE A 137 1.47 -11.85 3.06
N GLU A 138 0.62 -12.85 2.96
CA GLU A 138 -0.10 -13.22 1.73
C GLU A 138 -1.11 -12.14 1.34
N SER A 139 -1.27 -11.90 0.03
CA SER A 139 -2.31 -11.03 -0.50
C SER A 139 -3.66 -11.74 -0.47
N ILE A 140 -4.42 -11.49 0.57
CA ILE A 140 -5.80 -11.96 0.75
C ILE A 140 -6.72 -10.74 0.70
N GLU A 141 -7.74 -10.77 -0.12
CA GLU A 141 -8.70 -9.67 -0.23
C GLU A 141 -9.34 -9.32 1.12
N ASN A 142 -9.62 -8.04 1.33
CA ASN A 142 -10.17 -7.51 2.57
C ASN A 142 -9.33 -7.80 3.83
N ARG A 143 -8.03 -8.07 3.65
CA ARG A 143 -7.05 -8.12 4.75
C ARG A 143 -6.42 -6.75 4.91
N LEU A 144 -6.41 -6.23 6.13
CA LEU A 144 -5.61 -5.06 6.51
C LEU A 144 -4.43 -5.52 7.35
N ILE A 145 -3.23 -5.06 7.04
CA ILE A 145 -2.06 -5.21 7.90
C ILE A 145 -1.61 -3.85 8.42
N LYS A 146 -1.06 -3.83 9.63
CA LYS A 146 -0.49 -2.64 10.24
C LYS A 146 0.85 -2.95 10.89
N PHE A 147 1.83 -2.10 10.68
CA PHE A 147 3.17 -2.20 11.27
C PHE A 147 3.80 -0.82 11.42
N PRO A 148 4.84 -0.66 12.26
CA PRO A 148 5.56 0.60 12.40
C PRO A 148 6.11 1.09 11.07
N LEU A 149 6.00 2.38 10.80
CA LEU A 149 6.51 3.00 9.57
C LEU A 149 7.99 2.74 9.32
N SER A 150 8.78 2.59 10.39
CA SER A 150 10.22 2.28 10.33
C SER A 150 10.56 0.89 9.80
N TYR A 151 9.56 -0.01 9.66
CA TYR A 151 9.80 -1.35 9.14
C TYR A 151 9.95 -1.29 7.62
N ARG A 152 11.13 -1.65 7.16
CA ARG A 152 11.38 -1.80 5.73
C ARG A 152 10.60 -2.99 5.20
N HIS A 153 9.90 -2.77 4.12
CA HIS A 153 9.06 -3.77 3.48
C HIS A 153 9.16 -3.69 1.96
N THR A 154 8.67 -4.71 1.30
CA THR A 154 8.57 -4.77 -0.16
C THR A 154 7.28 -5.47 -0.58
N GLY A 155 6.77 -5.09 -1.73
CA GLY A 155 5.70 -5.80 -2.43
C GLY A 155 6.25 -6.66 -3.57
N THR A 156 5.37 -7.47 -4.14
CA THR A 156 5.67 -8.30 -5.30
C THR A 156 4.62 -8.13 -6.39
N THR A 157 4.92 -8.62 -7.58
CA THR A 157 3.90 -8.93 -8.59
C THR A 157 3.14 -10.20 -8.21
N CYS A 158 2.21 -10.64 -9.06
CA CYS A 158 1.51 -11.93 -8.94
C CYS A 158 1.57 -12.70 -10.26
N THR A 159 1.26 -14.01 -10.22
CA THR A 159 1.25 -14.86 -11.42
C THR A 159 -0.12 -15.45 -11.74
N ASN A 160 -1.01 -15.54 -10.76
CA ASN A 160 -2.29 -16.25 -10.84
C ASN A 160 -3.52 -15.33 -10.98
N GLN A 161 -3.33 -14.01 -11.01
CA GLN A 161 -4.37 -13.01 -11.23
C GLN A 161 -3.88 -11.97 -12.24
N PRO A 162 -4.77 -11.23 -12.93
CA PRO A 162 -4.35 -10.19 -13.89
C PRO A 162 -3.49 -9.08 -13.27
N PHE A 163 -3.70 -8.80 -12.00
CA PHE A 163 -2.98 -7.79 -11.24
C PHE A 163 -3.02 -8.09 -9.73
N ARG A 164 -2.11 -7.49 -9.00
CA ARG A 164 -2.13 -7.35 -7.54
C ARG A 164 -2.39 -5.89 -7.21
N SER A 165 -3.40 -5.63 -6.38
CA SER A 165 -3.77 -4.27 -5.99
C SER A 165 -3.89 -4.14 -4.48
N VAL A 166 -3.37 -3.03 -3.95
CA VAL A 166 -3.37 -2.70 -2.52
C VAL A 166 -3.60 -1.20 -2.33
N ILE A 167 -4.04 -0.80 -1.13
CA ILE A 167 -4.00 0.60 -0.69
C ILE A 167 -3.08 0.72 0.51
N ASN A 168 -2.09 1.59 0.38
CA ASN A 168 -1.17 1.93 1.45
C ASN A 168 -1.66 3.19 2.17
N PHE A 169 -1.72 3.12 3.49
CA PHE A 169 -2.01 4.22 4.40
C PHE A 169 -0.76 4.51 5.22
N THR A 170 -0.34 5.76 5.28
CA THR A 170 0.75 6.22 6.14
C THR A 170 0.20 7.31 7.07
N TYR A 171 0.34 7.12 8.39
CA TYR A 171 -0.34 7.94 9.38
C TYR A 171 0.27 7.84 10.79
N PHE A 172 -0.19 8.77 11.67
CA PHE A 172 0.05 8.78 13.11
C PHE A 172 -1.15 8.27 13.90
#